data_d457294b6193e84d5d67e9eb26d5ee48
#
_entry.id   d457294b6193e84d5d67e9eb26d5ee48
#
_cell.length_a   1.000
_cell.length_b   1.000
_cell.length_c   1.000
_cell.angle_alpha   90.00
_cell.angle_beta   90.00
_cell.angle_gamma   90.00
#
_symmetry.space_group_name_H-M   'P 1'
#
loop_
_entity.id
_entity.type
_entity.pdbx_description
1 polymer ?
#
loop_
_entity_poly.entity_id
_entity_poly.type
_entity_poly.pdbx_seq_one_letter_code
_entity_poly.pdbx_strand_id
1 'polypeptide(L)'
;MKAQVIKLDAGTSGSIELDDAIFGLEPRADILHRVVNWQRAKAQAGTHSTLGKSDVSYSTKKIYRQKGTGGARHGSKKAPIFRHGGVYKGPTPRSHAHDLPKKFRALGLKHALSAKAVAGNLVILEDAVMAEARTSVLAKVAKELGWKRVLVIDGAAVNENFAKAARNIDGIDILPTMGANVYDILLRDTLVITRAGVEALEARLKGVNLK
;
A
#
# COMPACT_ATOMS: atom_id res chain seq x y z
N MET A 1 -7.33 -18.64 18.64
CA MET A 1 -7.21 -19.46 17.42
C MET A 1 -5.81 -20.11 17.41
N LYS A 2 -5.70 -21.43 17.12
CA LYS A 2 -4.38 -22.11 17.07
C LYS A 2 -3.89 -22.17 15.63
N ALA A 3 -2.63 -21.82 15.40
CA ALA A 3 -1.97 -21.92 14.10
C ALA A 3 -0.70 -22.77 14.20
N GLN A 4 -0.39 -23.54 13.16
CA GLN A 4 0.84 -24.33 13.10
C GLN A 4 2.00 -23.40 12.72
N VAL A 5 3.15 -23.61 13.35
CA VAL A 5 4.40 -22.93 13.05
C VAL A 5 5.24 -23.82 12.15
N ILE A 6 5.64 -23.28 11.00
CA ILE A 6 6.52 -23.97 10.05
C ILE A 6 7.92 -23.34 10.06
N LYS A 7 8.91 -24.11 9.64
CA LYS A 7 10.27 -23.66 9.37
C LYS A 7 10.47 -23.38 7.90
N LEU A 8 11.53 -22.66 7.57
CA LEU A 8 11.95 -22.47 6.17
C LEU A 8 12.22 -23.78 5.43
N ASP A 9 12.56 -24.86 6.15
CA ASP A 9 12.79 -26.22 5.61
C ASP A 9 11.48 -27.03 5.47
N ALA A 10 10.32 -26.37 5.45
CA ALA A 10 8.99 -26.99 5.44
C ALA A 10 8.69 -27.94 6.64
N GLY A 11 9.54 -27.99 7.64
CA GLY A 11 9.33 -28.73 8.88
C GLY A 11 8.32 -28.00 9.78
N THR A 12 7.57 -28.76 10.59
CA THR A 12 6.71 -28.19 11.64
C THR A 12 7.48 -27.98 12.93
N SER A 13 7.35 -26.78 13.53
CA SER A 13 8.05 -26.40 14.78
C SER A 13 7.14 -26.30 15.99
N GLY A 14 5.85 -26.67 15.85
CA GLY A 14 4.88 -26.57 16.94
C GLY A 14 3.64 -25.77 16.57
N SER A 15 2.94 -25.24 17.59
CA SER A 15 1.78 -24.39 17.41
C SER A 15 1.87 -23.13 18.24
N ILE A 16 1.26 -22.05 17.78
CA ILE A 16 1.13 -20.79 18.51
C ILE A 16 -0.35 -20.45 18.69
N GLU A 17 -0.70 -19.84 19.79
CA GLU A 17 -2.03 -19.29 20.02
C GLU A 17 -2.10 -17.85 19.54
N LEU A 18 -3.02 -17.56 18.62
CA LEU A 18 -3.28 -16.23 18.09
C LEU A 18 -4.48 -15.61 18.81
N ASP A 19 -4.39 -14.31 19.11
CA ASP A 19 -5.45 -13.55 19.76
C ASP A 19 -6.67 -13.35 18.81
N ASP A 20 -7.82 -13.89 19.18
CA ASP A 20 -9.06 -13.79 18.38
C ASP A 20 -9.55 -12.33 18.23
N ALA A 21 -9.18 -11.43 19.14
CA ALA A 21 -9.48 -9.99 19.02
C ALA A 21 -8.69 -9.30 17.88
N ILE A 22 -7.70 -9.98 17.28
CA ILE A 22 -6.86 -9.46 16.21
C ILE A 22 -6.99 -10.30 14.95
N PHE A 23 -7.04 -11.63 15.06
CA PHE A 23 -7.02 -12.56 13.94
C PHE A 23 -8.37 -13.26 13.69
N GLY A 24 -9.33 -13.15 14.62
CA GLY A 24 -10.62 -13.82 14.58
C GLY A 24 -11.81 -12.93 14.24
N LEU A 25 -11.59 -11.69 13.82
CA LEU A 25 -12.68 -10.76 13.48
C LEU A 25 -13.32 -11.13 12.14
N GLU A 26 -14.62 -10.92 12.01
CA GLU A 26 -15.32 -11.02 10.72
C GLU A 26 -14.81 -9.90 9.79
N PRO A 27 -14.29 -10.25 8.59
CA PRO A 27 -13.72 -9.26 7.68
C PRO A 27 -14.75 -8.27 7.15
N ARG A 28 -14.52 -6.97 7.32
CA ARG A 28 -15.38 -5.90 6.82
C ARG A 28 -14.76 -5.20 5.62
N ALA A 29 -15.32 -5.43 4.44
CA ALA A 29 -14.86 -4.89 3.17
C ALA A 29 -14.91 -3.35 3.12
N ASP A 30 -15.90 -2.71 3.74
CA ASP A 30 -16.04 -1.25 3.81
C ASP A 30 -14.88 -0.57 4.56
N ILE A 31 -14.44 -1.17 5.67
CA ILE A 31 -13.29 -0.69 6.46
C ILE A 31 -12.00 -0.85 5.65
N LEU A 32 -11.79 -2.04 5.07
CA LEU A 32 -10.61 -2.33 4.26
C LEU A 32 -10.51 -1.39 3.06
N HIS A 33 -11.61 -1.18 2.34
CA HIS A 33 -11.67 -0.26 1.20
C HIS A 33 -11.28 1.18 1.59
N ARG A 34 -11.78 1.71 2.70
CA ARG A 34 -11.43 3.05 3.17
C ARG A 34 -9.95 3.18 3.50
N VAL A 35 -9.36 2.18 4.18
CA VAL A 35 -7.93 2.19 4.53
C VAL A 35 -7.07 2.09 3.29
N VAL A 36 -7.41 1.20 2.34
CA VAL A 36 -6.68 1.06 1.06
C VAL A 36 -6.73 2.37 0.27
N ASN A 37 -7.90 2.99 0.14
CA ASN A 37 -8.04 4.28 -0.56
C ASN A 37 -7.23 5.39 0.11
N TRP A 38 -7.22 5.44 1.45
CA TRP A 38 -6.39 6.38 2.19
C TRP A 38 -4.89 6.17 1.91
N GLN A 39 -4.40 4.92 1.93
CA GLN A 39 -3.00 4.63 1.63
C GLN A 39 -2.63 5.00 0.19
N ARG A 40 -3.47 4.65 -0.79
CA ARG A 40 -3.27 5.01 -2.19
C ARG A 40 -3.28 6.51 -2.42
N ALA A 41 -4.23 7.22 -1.82
CA ALA A 41 -4.32 8.67 -1.91
C ALA A 41 -3.08 9.36 -1.31
N LYS A 42 -2.56 8.84 -0.19
CA LYS A 42 -1.34 9.37 0.43
C LYS A 42 -0.09 9.14 -0.43
N ALA A 43 -0.04 8.05 -1.20
CA ALA A 43 1.08 7.74 -2.10
C ALA A 43 1.05 8.56 -3.40
N GLN A 44 -0.10 9.15 -3.77
CA GLN A 44 -0.23 9.94 -4.99
C GLN A 44 0.52 11.28 -4.87
N ALA A 45 1.51 11.49 -5.75
CA ALA A 45 2.29 12.72 -5.76
C ALA A 45 1.51 13.95 -6.24
N GLY A 46 0.48 13.77 -7.08
CA GLY A 46 -0.38 14.83 -7.59
C GLY A 46 0.31 15.87 -8.47
N THR A 47 1.32 15.48 -9.21
CA THR A 47 2.18 16.37 -10.02
C THR A 47 1.60 16.72 -11.40
N HIS A 48 0.38 16.30 -11.70
CA HIS A 48 -0.30 16.61 -12.96
C HIS A 48 -0.61 18.11 -13.06
N SER A 49 -0.32 18.70 -14.24
CA SER A 49 -0.53 20.12 -14.48
C SER A 49 -0.88 20.38 -15.94
N THR A 50 -1.74 21.36 -16.15
CA THR A 50 -2.02 21.94 -17.46
C THR A 50 -1.89 23.45 -17.40
N LEU A 51 -1.58 24.06 -18.54
CA LEU A 51 -1.48 25.52 -18.62
C LEU A 51 -2.87 26.15 -18.69
N GLY A 52 -3.25 26.86 -17.65
CA GLY A 52 -4.43 27.69 -17.62
C GLY A 52 -4.28 28.97 -18.46
N LYS A 53 -5.36 29.75 -18.57
CA LYS A 53 -5.36 31.02 -19.30
C LYS A 53 -4.30 32.00 -18.76
N SER A 54 -3.98 31.97 -17.48
CA SER A 54 -2.98 32.83 -16.85
C SER A 54 -1.55 32.41 -17.23
N ASP A 55 -1.34 31.09 -17.33
CA ASP A 55 -0.02 30.47 -17.43
C ASP A 55 0.51 30.43 -18.87
N VAL A 56 -0.42 30.46 -19.86
CA VAL A 56 -0.04 30.42 -21.27
C VAL A 56 0.70 31.72 -21.64
N SER A 57 1.86 31.57 -22.30
CA SER A 57 2.66 32.70 -22.80
C SER A 57 2.14 33.19 -24.15
N TYR A 58 1.17 34.09 -24.10
CA TYR A 58 0.60 34.78 -25.26
C TYR A 58 0.32 36.24 -24.94
N SER A 59 0.10 37.06 -25.99
CA SER A 59 -0.29 38.45 -25.85
C SER A 59 -1.62 38.58 -25.09
N THR A 60 -1.64 39.48 -24.11
CA THR A 60 -2.86 39.85 -23.37
C THR A 60 -3.67 40.93 -24.08
N LYS A 61 -3.11 41.54 -25.14
CA LYS A 61 -3.74 42.56 -25.97
C LYS A 61 -5.01 42.01 -26.61
N LYS A 62 -6.06 42.83 -26.69
CA LYS A 62 -7.28 42.53 -27.44
C LYS A 62 -6.92 42.31 -28.92
N ILE A 63 -7.43 41.21 -29.51
CA ILE A 63 -7.03 40.77 -30.86
C ILE A 63 -7.39 41.85 -31.92
N TYR A 64 -8.56 42.44 -31.80
CA TYR A 64 -9.05 43.53 -32.68
C TYR A 64 -10.08 44.39 -31.95
N ARG A 65 -10.49 45.50 -32.55
CA ARG A 65 -11.47 46.45 -32.00
C ARG A 65 -12.85 45.82 -31.77
N GLN A 66 -13.63 46.38 -30.86
CA GLN A 66 -14.89 45.82 -30.35
C GLN A 66 -16.00 45.71 -31.43
N LYS A 67 -16.03 46.65 -32.40
CA LYS A 67 -17.03 46.72 -33.48
C LYS A 67 -16.34 47.02 -34.82
N GLY A 68 -17.05 46.77 -35.95
CA GLY A 68 -16.59 47.13 -37.29
C GLY A 68 -15.58 46.17 -37.90
N THR A 69 -15.54 44.92 -37.45
CA THR A 69 -14.64 43.86 -38.03
C THR A 69 -15.42 42.74 -38.68
N GLY A 70 -16.75 42.69 -38.57
CA GLY A 70 -17.59 41.61 -39.08
C GLY A 70 -17.40 40.24 -38.38
N GLY A 71 -16.39 40.11 -37.50
CA GLY A 71 -16.10 38.88 -36.80
C GLY A 71 -16.64 38.84 -35.36
N ALA A 72 -16.60 37.69 -34.69
CA ALA A 72 -16.98 37.52 -33.32
C ALA A 72 -16.10 38.36 -32.37
N ARG A 73 -16.65 38.82 -31.28
CA ARG A 73 -15.92 39.65 -30.31
C ARG A 73 -14.98 38.78 -29.48
N HIS A 74 -13.70 39.08 -29.50
CA HIS A 74 -12.67 38.35 -28.73
C HIS A 74 -11.82 39.30 -27.89
N GLY A 75 -11.33 38.77 -26.75
CA GLY A 75 -10.30 39.41 -25.94
C GLY A 75 -8.88 39.04 -26.40
N SER A 76 -8.12 38.45 -25.53
CA SER A 76 -6.76 37.99 -25.83
C SER A 76 -6.71 36.61 -26.48
N LYS A 77 -5.62 36.30 -27.16
CA LYS A 77 -5.34 34.97 -27.75
C LYS A 77 -5.17 33.84 -26.70
N LYS A 78 -5.05 34.18 -25.43
CA LYS A 78 -4.98 33.21 -24.31
C LYS A 78 -6.30 32.47 -24.07
N ALA A 79 -7.40 32.87 -24.68
CA ALA A 79 -8.70 32.24 -24.48
C ALA A 79 -8.69 30.79 -25.02
N PRO A 80 -9.36 29.85 -24.29
CA PRO A 80 -9.34 28.41 -24.66
C PRO A 80 -9.97 28.08 -25.99
N ILE A 81 -10.74 28.99 -26.57
CA ILE A 81 -11.33 28.86 -27.91
C ILE A 81 -10.28 28.87 -29.02
N PHE A 82 -9.11 29.45 -28.75
CA PHE A 82 -8.05 29.54 -29.76
C PHE A 82 -7.09 28.36 -29.64
N ARG A 83 -6.51 27.97 -30.79
CA ARG A 83 -5.41 27.01 -30.82
C ARG A 83 -4.25 27.50 -29.92
N HIS A 84 -3.72 26.63 -29.08
CA HIS A 84 -2.73 26.94 -28.04
C HIS A 84 -3.22 27.91 -26.94
N GLY A 85 -4.53 28.14 -26.81
CA GLY A 85 -5.11 28.83 -25.67
C GLY A 85 -5.06 28.00 -24.39
N GLY A 86 -5.31 28.65 -23.23
CA GLY A 86 -5.29 27.98 -21.93
C GLY A 86 -6.42 26.97 -21.77
N VAL A 87 -6.17 25.93 -20.99
CA VAL A 87 -7.17 24.90 -20.67
C VAL A 87 -8.09 25.36 -19.55
N TYR A 88 -9.41 25.14 -19.70
CA TYR A 88 -10.38 25.36 -18.61
C TYR A 88 -10.45 24.16 -17.69
N LYS A 89 -10.44 24.42 -16.36
CA LYS A 89 -10.63 23.41 -15.32
C LYS A 89 -9.73 22.16 -15.52
N GLY A 90 -8.57 22.37 -16.12
CA GLY A 90 -7.59 21.30 -16.28
C GLY A 90 -6.98 20.86 -14.95
N PRO A 91 -6.27 19.74 -14.92
CA PRO A 91 -5.60 19.28 -13.73
C PRO A 91 -4.55 20.29 -13.26
N THR A 92 -4.54 20.56 -11.96
CA THR A 92 -3.56 21.41 -11.29
C THR A 92 -2.81 20.59 -10.23
N PRO A 93 -1.53 20.89 -9.96
CA PRO A 93 -0.81 20.21 -8.90
C PRO A 93 -1.53 20.34 -7.57
N ARG A 94 -1.81 19.20 -6.93
CA ARG A 94 -2.47 19.17 -5.62
C ARG A 94 -2.07 17.95 -4.82
N SER A 95 -2.13 18.04 -3.51
CA SER A 95 -2.05 16.87 -2.64
C SER A 95 -3.36 16.09 -2.67
N HIS A 96 -3.28 14.77 -2.79
CA HIS A 96 -4.42 13.86 -2.63
C HIS A 96 -4.53 13.31 -1.20
N ALA A 97 -3.53 13.60 -0.35
CA ALA A 97 -3.50 13.10 1.01
C ALA A 97 -4.68 13.64 1.83
N HIS A 98 -5.26 12.78 2.62
CA HIS A 98 -6.28 13.10 3.60
C HIS A 98 -6.02 12.30 4.89
N ASP A 99 -6.60 12.72 5.99
CA ASP A 99 -6.40 12.06 7.27
C ASP A 99 -7.43 10.96 7.52
N LEU A 100 -6.97 9.89 8.17
CA LEU A 100 -7.81 8.81 8.68
C LEU A 100 -7.48 8.58 10.15
N PRO A 101 -8.47 8.51 11.07
CA PRO A 101 -8.24 8.34 12.50
C PRO A 101 -7.35 7.12 12.81
N LYS A 102 -6.45 7.25 13.78
CA LYS A 102 -5.52 6.16 14.18
C LYS A 102 -6.26 4.88 14.54
N LYS A 103 -7.39 5.00 15.28
CA LYS A 103 -8.24 3.87 15.67
C LYS A 103 -8.80 3.13 14.46
N PHE A 104 -9.26 3.87 13.45
CA PHE A 104 -9.80 3.27 12.22
C PHE A 104 -8.72 2.53 11.42
N ARG A 105 -7.51 3.08 11.36
CA ARG A 105 -6.36 2.42 10.72
C ARG A 105 -5.96 1.11 11.43
N ALA A 106 -5.94 1.12 12.77
CA ALA A 106 -5.67 -0.07 13.57
C ALA A 106 -6.77 -1.13 13.38
N LEU A 107 -8.04 -0.71 13.36
CA LEU A 107 -9.17 -1.61 13.09
C LEU A 107 -9.06 -2.23 11.68
N GLY A 108 -8.71 -1.43 10.67
CA GLY A 108 -8.48 -1.93 9.32
C GLY A 108 -7.36 -2.96 9.24
N LEU A 109 -6.26 -2.77 9.98
CA LEU A 109 -5.17 -3.76 10.04
C LEU A 109 -5.64 -5.07 10.68
N LYS A 110 -6.41 -5.03 11.78
CA LYS A 110 -7.02 -6.22 12.38
C LYS A 110 -7.91 -6.99 11.40
N HIS A 111 -8.79 -6.28 10.67
CA HIS A 111 -9.64 -6.92 9.64
C HIS A 111 -8.84 -7.51 8.48
N ALA A 112 -7.70 -6.90 8.09
CA ALA A 112 -6.85 -7.46 7.04
C ALA A 112 -6.16 -8.76 7.48
N LEU A 113 -5.66 -8.80 8.73
CA LEU A 113 -5.07 -10.01 9.33
C LEU A 113 -6.12 -11.11 9.46
N SER A 114 -7.30 -10.78 9.98
CA SER A 114 -8.42 -11.73 10.11
C SER A 114 -8.89 -12.25 8.76
N ALA A 115 -8.94 -11.42 7.72
CA ALA A 115 -9.31 -11.86 6.37
C ALA A 115 -8.35 -12.93 5.83
N LYS A 116 -7.03 -12.77 6.07
CA LYS A 116 -6.05 -13.79 5.70
C LYS A 116 -6.17 -15.07 6.52
N ALA A 117 -6.46 -14.94 7.81
CA ALA A 117 -6.68 -16.09 8.70
C ALA A 117 -7.92 -16.90 8.30
N VAL A 118 -9.06 -16.22 8.07
CA VAL A 118 -10.33 -16.87 7.65
C VAL A 118 -10.21 -17.53 6.27
N ALA A 119 -9.47 -16.90 5.34
CA ALA A 119 -9.22 -17.46 4.02
C ALA A 119 -8.21 -18.64 4.00
N GLY A 120 -7.61 -19.00 5.16
CA GLY A 120 -6.57 -20.03 5.23
C GLY A 120 -5.22 -19.63 4.59
N ASN A 121 -5.04 -18.34 4.30
CA ASN A 121 -3.86 -17.78 3.63
C ASN A 121 -2.88 -17.15 4.64
N LEU A 122 -2.99 -17.47 5.92
CA LEU A 122 -2.08 -17.07 6.98
C LEU A 122 -1.16 -18.24 7.33
N VAL A 123 0.14 -18.01 7.25
CA VAL A 123 1.19 -18.97 7.60
C VAL A 123 2.06 -18.37 8.69
N ILE A 124 2.34 -19.12 9.73
CA ILE A 124 3.27 -18.70 10.77
C ILE A 124 4.61 -19.38 10.55
N LEU A 125 5.64 -18.56 10.44
CA LEU A 125 7.02 -19.01 10.30
C LEU A 125 7.73 -18.90 11.65
N GLU A 126 8.63 -19.84 11.95
CA GLU A 126 9.44 -19.74 13.17
C GLU A 126 10.33 -18.49 13.10
N ASP A 127 11.20 -18.44 12.10
CA ASP A 127 12.12 -17.33 11.84
C ASP A 127 12.35 -17.13 10.34
N ALA A 128 12.57 -15.88 9.92
CA ALA A 128 12.93 -15.51 8.55
C ALA A 128 14.44 -15.20 8.45
N VAL A 129 15.30 -16.14 8.90
CA VAL A 129 16.75 -15.96 8.93
C VAL A 129 17.42 -16.79 7.85
N MET A 130 18.31 -16.17 7.07
CA MET A 130 19.17 -16.84 6.10
C MET A 130 20.64 -16.62 6.44
N ALA A 131 21.46 -17.68 6.33
CA ALA A 131 22.90 -17.60 6.55
C ALA A 131 23.58 -16.74 5.47
N GLU A 132 23.16 -16.90 4.20
CA GLU A 132 23.70 -16.19 3.04
C GLU A 132 22.60 -15.46 2.26
N ALA A 133 22.93 -14.29 1.70
CA ALA A 133 22.02 -13.51 0.86
C ALA A 133 21.97 -14.06 -0.57
N ARG A 134 21.45 -15.27 -0.76
CA ARG A 134 21.34 -15.94 -2.07
C ARG A 134 19.89 -16.08 -2.52
N THR A 135 19.54 -15.43 -3.61
CA THR A 135 18.19 -15.49 -4.22
C THR A 135 17.83 -16.90 -4.68
N SER A 136 18.80 -17.67 -5.22
CA SER A 136 18.57 -19.04 -5.70
C SER A 136 18.15 -20.00 -4.59
N VAL A 137 18.67 -19.81 -3.37
CA VAL A 137 18.30 -20.62 -2.20
C VAL A 137 16.88 -20.31 -1.78
N LEU A 138 16.56 -19.01 -1.62
CA LEU A 138 15.21 -18.57 -1.26
C LEU A 138 14.17 -18.98 -2.31
N ALA A 139 14.52 -18.92 -3.60
CA ALA A 139 13.63 -19.35 -4.68
C ALA A 139 13.28 -20.85 -4.63
N LYS A 140 14.21 -21.71 -4.19
CA LYS A 140 13.94 -23.14 -3.97
C LYS A 140 13.00 -23.34 -2.79
N VAL A 141 13.30 -22.71 -1.65
CA VAL A 141 12.44 -22.75 -0.45
C VAL A 141 11.04 -22.24 -0.77
N ALA A 142 10.93 -21.13 -1.51
CA ALA A 142 9.62 -20.58 -1.92
C ALA A 142 8.81 -21.55 -2.80
N LYS A 143 9.48 -22.32 -3.69
CA LYS A 143 8.81 -23.36 -4.47
C LYS A 143 8.34 -24.52 -3.62
N GLU A 144 9.16 -25.00 -2.68
CA GLU A 144 8.81 -26.08 -1.76
C GLU A 144 7.64 -25.73 -0.86
N LEU A 145 7.60 -24.47 -0.37
CA LEU A 145 6.50 -23.92 0.46
C LEU A 145 5.29 -23.47 -0.37
N GLY A 146 5.33 -23.54 -1.70
CA GLY A 146 4.25 -23.10 -2.58
C GLY A 146 4.04 -21.59 -2.62
N TRP A 147 5.04 -20.80 -2.26
CA TRP A 147 4.96 -19.36 -2.23
C TRP A 147 5.00 -18.77 -3.64
N LYS A 148 3.92 -18.10 -4.04
CA LYS A 148 3.82 -17.39 -5.32
C LYS A 148 3.85 -15.87 -5.11
N ARG A 149 2.86 -15.35 -4.39
CA ARG A 149 2.72 -13.92 -4.06
C ARG A 149 2.60 -13.79 -2.55
N VAL A 150 3.70 -13.54 -1.89
CA VAL A 150 3.82 -13.64 -0.44
C VAL A 150 4.30 -12.32 0.17
N LEU A 151 3.69 -11.93 1.25
CA LEU A 151 4.20 -10.90 2.16
C LEU A 151 4.71 -11.57 3.42
N VAL A 152 5.98 -11.39 3.73
CA VAL A 152 6.58 -11.82 5.00
C VAL A 152 6.61 -10.63 5.95
N ILE A 153 6.07 -10.79 7.15
CA ILE A 153 6.17 -9.81 8.24
C ILE A 153 7.08 -10.38 9.31
N ASP A 154 8.21 -9.72 9.50
CA ASP A 154 9.19 -10.09 10.51
C ASP A 154 9.01 -9.26 11.79
N GLY A 155 9.81 -9.52 12.81
CA GLY A 155 9.80 -8.81 14.09
C GLY A 155 10.11 -7.32 13.99
N ALA A 156 10.82 -6.78 14.96
CA ALA A 156 11.18 -5.36 14.99
C ALA A 156 12.15 -4.96 13.87
N ALA A 157 13.08 -5.84 13.54
CA ALA A 157 14.05 -5.68 12.44
C ALA A 157 13.99 -6.89 11.51
N VAL A 158 14.21 -6.66 10.23
CA VAL A 158 14.25 -7.70 9.20
C VAL A 158 15.67 -8.24 9.07
N ASN A 159 15.83 -9.55 8.88
CA ASN A 159 17.12 -10.13 8.58
C ASN A 159 17.66 -9.61 7.23
N GLU A 160 18.85 -8.99 7.24
CA GLU A 160 19.43 -8.37 6.03
C GLU A 160 19.67 -9.36 4.89
N ASN A 161 20.12 -10.59 5.19
CA ASN A 161 20.38 -11.58 4.17
C ASN A 161 19.08 -12.03 3.51
N PHE A 162 18.03 -12.25 4.29
CA PHE A 162 16.70 -12.58 3.77
C PHE A 162 16.15 -11.44 2.92
N ALA A 163 16.23 -10.19 3.38
CA ALA A 163 15.76 -9.03 2.64
C ALA A 163 16.49 -8.85 1.30
N LYS A 164 17.80 -9.02 1.28
CA LYS A 164 18.60 -8.95 0.05
C LYS A 164 18.26 -10.09 -0.93
N ALA A 165 18.00 -11.30 -0.42
CA ALA A 165 17.59 -12.45 -1.23
C ALA A 165 16.17 -12.27 -1.79
N ALA A 166 15.21 -11.78 -0.99
CA ALA A 166 13.81 -11.61 -1.35
C ALA A 166 13.60 -10.50 -2.38
N ARG A 167 14.33 -9.38 -2.26
CA ARG A 167 14.13 -8.18 -3.10
C ARG A 167 14.17 -8.42 -4.60
N ASN A 168 14.93 -9.42 -5.07
CA ASN A 168 15.05 -9.74 -6.50
C ASN A 168 14.03 -10.79 -6.97
N ILE A 169 13.23 -11.37 -6.08
CA ILE A 169 12.22 -12.37 -6.44
C ILE A 169 10.88 -11.65 -6.59
N ASP A 170 10.32 -11.69 -7.81
CA ASP A 170 8.99 -11.12 -8.03
C ASP A 170 7.94 -11.87 -7.20
N GLY A 171 7.10 -11.10 -6.54
CA GLY A 171 6.03 -11.64 -5.72
C GLY A 171 6.36 -11.87 -4.24
N ILE A 172 7.61 -11.79 -3.80
CA ILE A 172 8.00 -11.93 -2.39
C ILE A 172 8.45 -10.60 -1.83
N ASP A 173 7.70 -10.08 -0.85
CA ASP A 173 8.06 -8.88 -0.10
C ASP A 173 8.27 -9.22 1.37
N ILE A 174 9.17 -8.49 2.02
CA ILE A 174 9.38 -8.58 3.47
C ILE A 174 9.29 -7.20 4.11
N LEU A 175 8.59 -7.12 5.22
CA LEU A 175 8.40 -5.91 6.00
C LEU A 175 8.66 -6.17 7.48
N PRO A 176 9.23 -5.21 8.22
CA PRO A 176 9.23 -5.26 9.67
C PRO A 176 7.81 -5.03 10.20
N THR A 177 7.53 -5.43 11.43
CA THR A 177 6.21 -5.23 12.08
C THR A 177 5.70 -3.80 12.00
N MET A 178 6.59 -2.80 12.10
CA MET A 178 6.20 -1.39 11.98
C MET A 178 5.76 -1.00 10.56
N GLY A 179 6.27 -1.70 9.54
CA GLY A 179 5.89 -1.52 8.13
C GLY A 179 4.59 -2.22 7.73
N ALA A 180 4.07 -3.12 8.56
CA ALA A 180 2.85 -3.86 8.27
C ALA A 180 1.67 -2.91 8.01
N ASN A 181 1.04 -3.05 6.85
CA ASN A 181 -0.05 -2.20 6.38
C ASN A 181 -1.10 -2.99 5.58
N VAL A 182 -2.31 -2.44 5.49
CA VAL A 182 -3.47 -3.12 4.89
C VAL A 182 -3.29 -3.34 3.39
N TYR A 183 -2.71 -2.37 2.67
CA TYR A 183 -2.56 -2.46 1.23
C TYR A 183 -1.67 -3.63 0.82
N ASP A 184 -0.48 -3.76 1.42
CA ASP A 184 0.47 -4.82 1.08
C ASP A 184 -0.04 -6.19 1.51
N ILE A 185 -0.72 -6.29 2.68
CA ILE A 185 -1.35 -7.54 3.14
C ILE A 185 -2.40 -8.03 2.14
N LEU A 186 -3.23 -7.14 1.60
CA LEU A 186 -4.27 -7.52 0.65
C LEU A 186 -3.72 -7.72 -0.77
N LEU A 187 -2.64 -7.05 -1.13
CA LEU A 187 -2.00 -7.16 -2.44
C LEU A 187 -1.40 -8.55 -2.69
N ARG A 188 -0.85 -9.19 -1.66
CA ARG A 188 -0.25 -10.52 -1.73
C ARG A 188 -1.27 -11.60 -1.38
N ASP A 189 -1.13 -12.79 -1.99
CA ASP A 189 -2.09 -13.88 -1.78
C ASP A 189 -1.90 -14.51 -0.41
N THR A 190 -0.67 -14.85 -0.05
CA THR A 190 -0.32 -15.45 1.24
C THR A 190 0.36 -14.44 2.15
N LEU A 191 -0.03 -14.44 3.41
CA LEU A 191 0.60 -13.68 4.47
C LEU A 191 1.42 -14.63 5.35
N VAL A 192 2.71 -14.39 5.45
CA VAL A 192 3.62 -15.12 6.34
C VAL A 192 4.03 -14.19 7.46
N ILE A 193 3.92 -14.62 8.71
CA ILE A 193 4.33 -13.83 9.87
C ILE A 193 5.29 -14.67 10.71
N THR A 194 6.45 -14.11 11.07
CA THR A 194 7.36 -14.78 11.99
C THR A 194 6.76 -14.81 13.40
N ARG A 195 7.19 -15.75 14.24
CA ARG A 195 6.77 -15.83 15.65
C ARG A 195 7.01 -14.50 16.37
N ALA A 196 8.20 -13.92 16.22
CA ALA A 196 8.52 -12.59 16.75
C ALA A 196 7.62 -11.48 16.17
N GLY A 197 7.24 -11.61 14.88
CA GLY A 197 6.31 -10.71 14.20
C GLY A 197 4.90 -10.75 14.80
N VAL A 198 4.39 -11.94 15.14
CA VAL A 198 3.08 -12.10 15.81
C VAL A 198 3.07 -11.36 17.16
N GLU A 199 4.04 -11.64 18.02
CA GLU A 199 4.15 -11.01 19.33
C GLU A 199 4.22 -9.47 19.24
N ALA A 200 5.02 -8.97 18.31
CA ALA A 200 5.17 -7.53 18.08
C ALA A 200 3.89 -6.88 17.48
N LEU A 201 3.18 -7.57 16.58
CA LEU A 201 1.89 -7.10 16.04
C LEU A 201 0.82 -7.04 17.13
N GLU A 202 0.73 -8.06 17.96
CA GLU A 202 -0.20 -8.08 19.09
C GLU A 202 0.07 -6.95 20.06
N ALA A 203 1.32 -6.74 20.44
CA ALA A 203 1.72 -5.63 21.32
C ALA A 203 1.34 -4.26 20.69
N ARG A 204 1.63 -4.08 19.40
CA ARG A 204 1.28 -2.87 18.66
C ARG A 204 -0.22 -2.61 18.61
N LEU A 205 -1.04 -3.64 18.39
CA LEU A 205 -2.49 -3.50 18.20
C LEU A 205 -3.28 -3.48 19.51
N LYS A 206 -2.77 -4.08 20.58
CA LYS A 206 -3.31 -3.98 21.94
C LYS A 206 -3.06 -2.58 22.55
N GLY A 207 -1.94 -1.94 22.23
CA GLY A 207 -1.62 -0.58 22.70
C GLY A 207 -2.49 0.53 22.11
N VAL A 208 -3.25 0.27 21.05
CA VAL A 208 -4.21 1.21 20.48
C VAL A 208 -5.56 1.05 21.19
N ASN A 209 -5.76 1.78 22.29
CA ASN A 209 -7.05 1.79 23.00
C ASN A 209 -8.18 2.25 22.06
N LEU A 210 -9.11 1.33 21.78
CA LEU A 210 -10.33 1.57 20.98
C LEU A 210 -11.48 2.17 21.79
N LYS A 211 -11.17 2.87 22.93
CA LYS A 211 -12.18 3.60 23.73
C LYS A 211 -12.70 4.81 23.01
#